data_5c15f6dacd51ab7d5cb70e8a35fd62d0
#
_entry.id   5c15f6dacd51ab7d5cb70e8a35fd62d0
#
_cell.length_a   1.000
_cell.length_b   1.000
_cell.length_c   1.000
_cell.angle_alpha   90.00
_cell.angle_beta   90.00
_cell.angle_gamma   90.00
#
_symmetry.space_group_name_H-M   'P 1'
#
loop_
_entity.id
_entity.type
_entity.pdbx_description
1 polymer ?
#
loop_
_entity_poly.entity_id
_entity_poly.type
_entity_poly.pdbx_seq_one_letter_code
_entity_poly.pdbx_strand_id
1 'polypeptide(L)'
;MTTYEMVRTKAEAAHRAVGELAVTSTVIKNKALLAMADALEAGAAEILAANAKDMEAGRANNMKESMLDRLALSQVRINAMAEGLRQVAQLEDPVGNVLDGRRLPNGLTVTKVRVPLGVIGIIYEARPNVTADAIGLCVKSGNAVILKGGSEALQSNIVIAGILTQAAEAAGIPAGAIQFVDSSDRQAVTDLIKMNGLVDVVIPRGGAGLIQAVVQNATVPVIETGIGVCHTYVDAGADYDMARAIAINAKVQRPAVCNAMETLLVHEDAAAEFLPQMLTEYFAAGVTIIGCGKTQAFDKRIQAATEADWATEYGDLRLSVKIVSGLEEALAHIAKYGTKHSECIVTSDYNHARTFQQRVDAAAVYVNASTRFTDGFEFGFGAEIGISTQKLHARGPMALPELTSSKYLTSGDGQIRG
;
A
#
# COMPACT_ATOMS: atom_id res chain seq x y z
N MET A 1 -31.21 0.09 -14.50
CA MET A 1 -30.11 -0.86 -14.12
C MET A 1 -29.84 -0.63 -12.65
N THR A 2 -29.92 -1.66 -11.82
CA THR A 2 -29.60 -1.58 -10.39
C THR A 2 -28.09 -1.46 -10.19
N THR A 3 -27.65 -1.04 -9.00
CA THR A 3 -26.21 -0.99 -8.64
C THR A 3 -25.55 -2.36 -8.82
N TYR A 4 -26.25 -3.42 -8.39
CA TYR A 4 -25.79 -4.81 -8.57
C TYR A 4 -25.60 -5.19 -10.05
N GLU A 5 -26.60 -4.92 -10.90
CA GLU A 5 -26.50 -5.22 -12.34
C GLU A 5 -25.36 -4.48 -13.02
N MET A 6 -25.12 -3.22 -12.65
CA MET A 6 -24.00 -2.44 -13.16
C MET A 6 -22.65 -3.06 -12.76
N VAL A 7 -22.45 -3.35 -11.46
CA VAL A 7 -21.22 -3.97 -10.96
C VAL A 7 -21.00 -5.34 -11.61
N ARG A 8 -22.04 -6.14 -11.71
CA ARG A 8 -22.00 -7.47 -12.35
C ARG A 8 -21.61 -7.39 -13.83
N THR A 9 -22.20 -6.46 -14.60
CA THR A 9 -21.85 -6.27 -16.02
C THR A 9 -20.36 -5.94 -16.19
N LYS A 10 -19.81 -5.08 -15.33
CA LYS A 10 -18.38 -4.74 -15.33
C LYS A 10 -17.51 -5.94 -14.93
N ALA A 11 -17.92 -6.70 -13.92
CA ALA A 11 -17.21 -7.90 -13.50
C ALA A 11 -17.21 -8.98 -14.59
N GLU A 12 -18.32 -9.19 -15.28
CA GLU A 12 -18.41 -10.11 -16.43
C GLU A 12 -17.54 -9.66 -17.60
N ALA A 13 -17.42 -8.34 -17.86
CA ALA A 13 -16.53 -7.81 -18.90
C ALA A 13 -15.06 -8.09 -18.56
N ALA A 14 -14.63 -7.80 -17.34
CA ALA A 14 -13.28 -8.07 -16.86
C ALA A 14 -12.96 -9.58 -16.90
N HIS A 15 -13.89 -10.40 -16.44
CA HIS A 15 -13.74 -11.86 -16.44
C HIS A 15 -13.61 -12.45 -17.86
N ARG A 16 -14.31 -11.90 -18.86
CA ARG A 16 -14.13 -12.32 -20.25
C ARG A 16 -12.74 -11.93 -20.83
N ALA A 17 -12.22 -10.77 -20.43
CA ALA A 17 -10.95 -10.23 -20.95
C ALA A 17 -9.72 -10.85 -20.31
N VAL A 18 -9.82 -11.35 -19.07
CA VAL A 18 -8.65 -11.72 -18.27
C VAL A 18 -7.84 -12.88 -18.87
N GLY A 19 -8.48 -13.83 -19.51
CA GLY A 19 -7.80 -14.98 -20.14
C GLY A 19 -6.86 -14.57 -21.27
N GLU A 20 -7.25 -13.62 -22.10
CA GLU A 20 -6.45 -13.07 -23.17
C GLU A 20 -5.34 -12.16 -22.61
N LEU A 21 -5.67 -11.32 -21.62
CA LEU A 21 -4.69 -10.44 -20.98
C LEU A 21 -3.57 -11.24 -20.30
N ALA A 22 -3.90 -12.37 -19.67
CA ALA A 22 -2.93 -13.22 -18.97
C ALA A 22 -1.83 -13.79 -19.88
N VAL A 23 -2.08 -13.86 -21.18
CA VAL A 23 -1.10 -14.33 -22.19
C VAL A 23 -0.60 -13.21 -23.13
N THR A 24 -1.03 -11.98 -22.88
CA THR A 24 -0.57 -10.80 -23.61
C THR A 24 0.93 -10.57 -23.38
N SER A 25 1.67 -10.37 -24.48
CA SER A 25 3.13 -10.21 -24.41
C SER A 25 3.55 -8.95 -23.66
N THR A 26 4.72 -8.99 -23.01
CA THR A 26 5.34 -7.83 -22.33
C THR A 26 5.47 -6.63 -23.28
N VAL A 27 5.73 -6.86 -24.56
CA VAL A 27 5.84 -5.79 -25.56
C VAL A 27 4.52 -5.01 -25.69
N ILE A 28 3.39 -5.71 -25.78
CA ILE A 28 2.07 -5.08 -25.85
C ILE A 28 1.74 -4.36 -24.55
N LYS A 29 1.98 -5.00 -23.41
CA LYS A 29 1.76 -4.38 -22.09
C LYS A 29 2.57 -3.10 -21.92
N ASN A 30 3.86 -3.11 -22.27
CA ASN A 30 4.71 -1.93 -22.21
C ASN A 30 4.26 -0.83 -23.17
N LYS A 31 3.88 -1.18 -24.41
CA LYS A 31 3.31 -0.23 -25.37
C LYS A 31 2.04 0.43 -24.81
N ALA A 32 1.17 -0.34 -24.18
CA ALA A 32 -0.05 0.18 -23.55
C ALA A 32 0.26 1.13 -22.39
N LEU A 33 1.21 0.78 -21.52
CA LEU A 33 1.63 1.65 -20.41
C LEU A 33 2.18 3.00 -20.89
N LEU A 34 3.01 2.99 -21.93
CA LEU A 34 3.54 4.22 -22.54
C LEU A 34 2.43 5.05 -23.19
N ALA A 35 1.52 4.40 -23.93
CA ALA A 35 0.37 5.08 -24.54
C ALA A 35 -0.57 5.69 -23.48
N MET A 36 -0.79 5.00 -22.36
CA MET A 36 -1.56 5.52 -21.23
C MET A 36 -0.88 6.73 -20.57
N ALA A 37 0.45 6.71 -20.42
CA ALA A 37 1.20 7.85 -19.89
C ALA A 37 1.06 9.09 -20.78
N ASP A 38 1.24 8.94 -22.09
CA ASP A 38 1.10 10.03 -23.05
C ASP A 38 -0.35 10.56 -23.11
N ALA A 39 -1.34 9.67 -23.00
CA ALA A 39 -2.75 10.04 -22.97
C ALA A 39 -3.13 10.82 -21.70
N LEU A 40 -2.55 10.53 -20.53
CA LEU A 40 -2.74 11.32 -19.29
C LEU A 40 -2.24 12.75 -19.47
N GLU A 41 -1.06 12.93 -20.04
CA GLU A 41 -0.49 14.27 -20.30
C GLU A 41 -1.32 15.03 -21.31
N ALA A 42 -1.74 14.41 -22.39
CA ALA A 42 -2.58 15.00 -23.42
C ALA A 42 -3.99 15.36 -22.88
N GLY A 43 -4.57 14.54 -22.00
CA GLY A 43 -5.87 14.74 -21.35
C GLY A 43 -5.85 15.62 -20.10
N ALA A 44 -4.71 16.23 -19.75
CA ALA A 44 -4.54 16.95 -18.50
C ALA A 44 -5.61 18.04 -18.25
N ALA A 45 -6.00 18.77 -19.29
CA ALA A 45 -7.01 19.83 -19.18
C ALA A 45 -8.38 19.26 -18.78
N GLU A 46 -8.79 18.11 -19.34
CA GLU A 46 -10.03 17.43 -19.01
C GLU A 46 -10.00 16.87 -17.59
N ILE A 47 -8.88 16.26 -17.19
CA ILE A 47 -8.67 15.73 -15.83
C ILE A 47 -8.75 16.88 -14.80
N LEU A 48 -8.10 18.02 -15.05
CA LEU A 48 -8.12 19.17 -14.16
C LEU A 48 -9.52 19.79 -14.06
N ALA A 49 -10.27 19.85 -15.16
CA ALA A 49 -11.65 20.32 -15.16
C ALA A 49 -12.59 19.42 -14.34
N ALA A 50 -12.41 18.10 -14.42
CA ALA A 50 -13.13 17.13 -13.58
C ALA A 50 -12.73 17.25 -12.11
N ASN A 51 -11.43 17.40 -11.83
CA ASN A 51 -10.92 17.54 -10.47
C ASN A 51 -11.41 18.84 -9.81
N ALA A 52 -11.55 19.93 -10.56
CA ALA A 52 -12.11 21.17 -10.02
C ALA A 52 -13.52 20.97 -9.46
N LYS A 53 -14.36 20.13 -10.11
CA LYS A 53 -15.71 19.80 -9.62
C LYS A 53 -15.66 19.00 -8.31
N ASP A 54 -14.77 18.00 -8.23
CA ASP A 54 -14.59 17.22 -7.01
C ASP A 54 -14.07 18.10 -5.86
N MET A 55 -13.14 19.01 -6.14
CA MET A 55 -12.59 19.97 -5.16
C MET A 55 -13.66 20.96 -4.66
N GLU A 56 -14.51 21.46 -5.54
CA GLU A 56 -15.62 22.33 -5.17
C GLU A 56 -16.63 21.61 -4.26
N ALA A 57 -17.02 20.40 -4.65
CA ALA A 57 -17.90 19.55 -3.84
C ALA A 57 -17.26 19.19 -2.48
N GLY A 58 -15.97 18.90 -2.45
CA GLY A 58 -15.23 18.61 -1.22
C GLY A 58 -15.25 19.81 -0.24
N ARG A 59 -14.99 21.02 -0.74
CA ARG A 59 -15.06 22.26 0.07
C ARG A 59 -16.48 22.53 0.57
N ALA A 60 -17.49 22.37 -0.29
CA ALA A 60 -18.89 22.55 0.09
C ALA A 60 -19.34 21.58 1.20
N ASN A 61 -18.76 20.38 1.23
CA ASN A 61 -19.01 19.36 2.25
C ASN A 61 -18.08 19.46 3.47
N ASN A 62 -17.35 20.58 3.66
CA ASN A 62 -16.42 20.80 4.77
C ASN A 62 -15.36 19.68 4.93
N MET A 63 -14.85 19.16 3.80
CA MET A 63 -13.77 18.19 3.80
C MET A 63 -12.51 18.75 4.48
N LYS A 64 -11.83 17.94 5.30
CA LYS A 64 -10.58 18.35 5.97
C LYS A 64 -9.52 18.74 4.95
N GLU A 65 -8.70 19.75 5.27
CA GLU A 65 -7.64 20.24 4.37
C GLU A 65 -6.68 19.16 3.93
N SER A 66 -6.32 18.24 4.82
CA SER A 66 -5.46 17.09 4.50
C SER A 66 -6.09 16.12 3.47
N MET A 67 -7.41 16.03 3.42
CA MET A 67 -8.13 15.24 2.41
C MET A 67 -8.27 16.02 1.10
N LEU A 68 -8.48 17.33 1.17
CA LEU A 68 -8.48 18.20 0.00
C LEU A 68 -7.12 18.18 -0.71
N ASP A 69 -6.00 18.21 0.03
CA ASP A 69 -4.67 18.05 -0.57
C ASP A 69 -4.49 16.71 -1.26
N ARG A 70 -5.01 15.62 -0.69
CA ARG A 70 -4.97 14.29 -1.31
C ARG A 70 -5.82 14.21 -2.59
N LEU A 71 -6.94 14.93 -2.63
CA LEU A 71 -7.87 14.96 -3.75
C LEU A 71 -7.36 15.86 -4.89
N ALA A 72 -6.66 16.95 -4.54
CA ALA A 72 -6.24 17.95 -5.51
C ALA A 72 -5.27 17.38 -6.55
N LEU A 73 -5.53 17.67 -7.81
CA LEU A 73 -4.62 17.43 -8.93
C LEU A 73 -4.04 18.75 -9.44
N SER A 74 -2.86 18.66 -10.01
CA SER A 74 -2.17 19.73 -10.73
C SER A 74 -1.45 19.13 -11.92
N GLN A 75 -0.98 19.94 -12.86
CA GLN A 75 -0.18 19.45 -13.97
C GLN A 75 1.02 18.62 -13.50
N VAL A 76 1.67 19.05 -12.41
CA VAL A 76 2.81 18.32 -11.81
C VAL A 76 2.39 16.94 -11.32
N ARG A 77 1.23 16.84 -10.65
CA ARG A 77 0.71 15.55 -10.16
C ARG A 77 0.27 14.63 -11.31
N ILE A 78 -0.30 15.19 -12.40
CA ILE A 78 -0.65 14.41 -13.60
C ILE A 78 0.62 13.90 -14.29
N ASN A 79 1.63 14.73 -14.45
CA ASN A 79 2.91 14.33 -15.03
C ASN A 79 3.59 13.24 -14.16
N ALA A 80 3.46 13.33 -12.83
CA ALA A 80 3.96 12.28 -11.93
C ALA A 80 3.23 10.94 -12.10
N MET A 81 1.89 10.95 -12.33
CA MET A 81 1.14 9.73 -12.67
C MET A 81 1.61 9.14 -14.00
N ALA A 82 1.82 9.96 -15.03
CA ALA A 82 2.33 9.52 -16.33
C ALA A 82 3.74 8.92 -16.21
N GLU A 83 4.62 9.57 -15.44
CA GLU A 83 5.96 9.05 -15.17
C GLU A 83 5.91 7.73 -14.40
N GLY A 84 5.00 7.57 -13.43
CA GLY A 84 4.76 6.30 -12.74
C GLY A 84 4.43 5.16 -13.72
N LEU A 85 3.58 5.40 -14.71
CA LEU A 85 3.27 4.40 -15.75
C LEU A 85 4.49 4.07 -16.61
N ARG A 86 5.33 5.07 -16.96
CA ARG A 86 6.59 4.84 -17.69
C ARG A 86 7.57 4.01 -16.88
N GLN A 87 7.67 4.24 -15.60
CA GLN A 87 8.49 3.44 -14.68
C GLN A 87 7.98 2.01 -14.58
N VAL A 88 6.67 1.79 -14.43
CA VAL A 88 6.06 0.44 -14.45
C VAL A 88 6.36 -0.29 -15.79
N ALA A 89 6.36 0.43 -16.92
CA ALA A 89 6.73 -0.16 -18.21
C ALA A 89 8.17 -0.70 -18.23
N GLN A 90 9.09 -0.07 -17.50
CA GLN A 90 10.51 -0.46 -17.41
C GLN A 90 10.75 -1.64 -16.45
N LEU A 91 9.83 -1.90 -15.50
CA LEU A 91 9.96 -3.02 -14.59
C LEU A 91 9.91 -4.36 -15.33
N GLU A 92 10.55 -5.37 -14.76
CA GLU A 92 10.45 -6.73 -15.25
C GLU A 92 9.00 -7.24 -15.16
N ASP A 93 8.53 -7.89 -16.22
CA ASP A 93 7.22 -8.54 -16.24
C ASP A 93 7.31 -9.85 -15.44
N PRO A 94 6.56 -10.02 -14.36
CA PRO A 94 6.65 -11.23 -13.55
C PRO A 94 5.99 -12.45 -14.21
N VAL A 95 5.09 -12.24 -15.17
CA VAL A 95 4.31 -13.32 -15.79
C VAL A 95 5.21 -14.25 -16.60
N GLY A 96 5.16 -15.54 -16.30
CA GLY A 96 6.00 -16.55 -16.95
C GLY A 96 7.34 -16.80 -16.26
N ASN A 97 7.73 -16.01 -15.27
CA ASN A 97 8.97 -16.22 -14.53
C ASN A 97 8.97 -17.60 -13.88
N VAL A 98 10.04 -18.36 -14.12
CA VAL A 98 10.23 -19.70 -13.55
C VAL A 98 10.69 -19.55 -12.10
N LEU A 99 9.90 -20.09 -11.18
CA LEU A 99 10.19 -20.09 -9.74
C LEU A 99 10.98 -21.34 -9.30
N ASP A 100 10.68 -22.49 -9.92
CA ASP A 100 11.32 -23.77 -9.64
C ASP A 100 11.11 -24.69 -10.84
N GLY A 101 12.04 -25.62 -11.05
CA GLY A 101 11.93 -26.62 -12.10
C GLY A 101 12.76 -27.86 -11.79
N ARG A 102 12.19 -29.06 -12.07
CA ARG A 102 12.85 -30.34 -11.82
C ARG A 102 12.37 -31.42 -12.77
N ARG A 103 13.26 -32.36 -13.06
CA ARG A 103 12.91 -33.61 -13.73
C ARG A 103 12.76 -34.73 -12.70
N LEU A 104 11.61 -35.38 -12.73
CA LEU A 104 11.30 -36.48 -11.82
C LEU A 104 11.96 -37.82 -12.28
N PRO A 105 12.15 -38.82 -11.39
CA PRO A 105 12.74 -40.12 -11.75
C PRO A 105 11.94 -40.84 -12.85
N ASN A 106 10.64 -40.63 -12.95
CA ASN A 106 9.78 -41.18 -13.99
C ASN A 106 9.85 -40.45 -15.34
N GLY A 107 10.70 -39.41 -15.45
CA GLY A 107 10.89 -38.65 -16.68
C GLY A 107 10.02 -37.42 -16.83
N LEU A 108 9.02 -37.19 -15.97
CA LEU A 108 8.22 -35.94 -16.00
C LEU A 108 9.09 -34.73 -15.68
N THR A 109 8.92 -33.68 -16.46
CA THR A 109 9.47 -32.34 -16.15
C THR A 109 8.38 -31.49 -15.53
N VAL A 110 8.61 -30.96 -14.33
CA VAL A 110 7.69 -30.12 -13.58
C VAL A 110 8.34 -28.75 -13.41
N THR A 111 7.67 -27.70 -13.92
CA THR A 111 8.12 -26.32 -13.81
C THR A 111 7.05 -25.49 -13.11
N LYS A 112 7.43 -24.74 -12.07
CA LYS A 112 6.55 -23.79 -11.39
C LYS A 112 6.79 -22.40 -11.96
N VAL A 113 5.73 -21.76 -12.48
CA VAL A 113 5.82 -20.45 -13.12
C VAL A 113 4.85 -19.46 -12.48
N ARG A 114 5.19 -18.16 -12.55
CA ARG A 114 4.28 -17.09 -12.14
C ARG A 114 3.16 -16.90 -13.16
N VAL A 115 1.96 -16.65 -12.65
CA VAL A 115 0.77 -16.33 -13.46
C VAL A 115 0.01 -15.18 -12.78
N PRO A 116 -0.78 -14.38 -13.52
CA PRO A 116 -1.66 -13.36 -12.93
C PRO A 116 -2.58 -13.94 -11.84
N LEU A 117 -3.00 -13.12 -10.90
CA LEU A 117 -4.04 -13.46 -9.94
C LEU A 117 -5.40 -13.67 -10.62
N GLY A 118 -5.70 -12.87 -11.64
CA GLY A 118 -6.96 -12.90 -12.37
C GLY A 118 -7.64 -11.53 -12.43
N VAL A 119 -8.90 -11.44 -12.03
CA VAL A 119 -9.65 -10.19 -11.91
C VAL A 119 -9.47 -9.60 -10.51
N ILE A 120 -8.89 -8.41 -10.43
CA ILE A 120 -8.61 -7.71 -9.18
C ILE A 120 -9.61 -6.57 -8.98
N GLY A 121 -10.39 -6.60 -7.90
CA GLY A 121 -11.18 -5.47 -7.44
C GLY A 121 -10.36 -4.54 -6.57
N ILE A 122 -10.25 -3.26 -6.90
CA ILE A 122 -9.53 -2.28 -6.08
C ILE A 122 -10.51 -1.21 -5.60
N ILE A 123 -10.65 -1.11 -4.27
CA ILE A 123 -11.56 -0.17 -3.61
C ILE A 123 -10.73 0.86 -2.87
N TYR A 124 -10.88 2.16 -3.22
CA TYR A 124 -10.00 3.20 -2.67
C TYR A 124 -10.74 4.51 -2.39
N GLU A 125 -10.19 5.30 -1.47
CA GLU A 125 -10.71 6.60 -1.06
C GLU A 125 -9.97 7.73 -1.77
N ALA A 126 -10.46 8.94 -1.68
CA ALA A 126 -10.00 10.28 -2.11
C ALA A 126 -8.54 10.41 -2.62
N ARG A 127 -8.12 9.61 -3.60
CA ARG A 127 -6.77 9.63 -4.19
C ARG A 127 -6.83 9.33 -5.69
N PRO A 128 -7.06 10.33 -6.55
CA PRO A 128 -7.19 10.10 -8.00
C PRO A 128 -5.97 9.40 -8.64
N ASN A 129 -4.76 9.62 -8.11
CA ASN A 129 -3.54 8.96 -8.61
C ASN A 129 -3.60 7.43 -8.49
N VAL A 130 -4.29 6.88 -7.47
CA VAL A 130 -4.42 5.42 -7.30
C VAL A 130 -5.09 4.77 -8.52
N THR A 131 -5.95 5.50 -9.24
CA THR A 131 -6.57 5.00 -10.48
C THR A 131 -5.50 4.63 -11.52
N ALA A 132 -4.52 5.50 -11.75
CA ALA A 132 -3.45 5.27 -12.70
C ALA A 132 -2.48 4.18 -12.23
N ASP A 133 -2.06 4.25 -10.96
CA ASP A 133 -1.14 3.27 -10.37
C ASP A 133 -1.73 1.85 -10.42
N ALA A 134 -3.00 1.69 -10.03
CA ALA A 134 -3.69 0.43 -10.02
C ALA A 134 -3.87 -0.17 -11.43
N ILE A 135 -4.27 0.65 -12.42
CA ILE A 135 -4.40 0.21 -13.81
C ILE A 135 -3.02 -0.23 -14.32
N GLY A 136 -1.99 0.59 -14.13
CA GLY A 136 -0.63 0.30 -14.61
C GLY A 136 -0.08 -1.01 -14.07
N LEU A 137 -0.16 -1.22 -12.78
CA LEU A 137 0.32 -2.43 -12.11
C LEU A 137 -0.49 -3.68 -12.52
N CYS A 138 -1.82 -3.58 -12.60
CA CYS A 138 -2.66 -4.69 -13.02
C CYS A 138 -2.40 -5.08 -14.48
N VAL A 139 -2.35 -4.12 -15.40
CA VAL A 139 -2.04 -4.38 -16.81
C VAL A 139 -0.66 -5.01 -16.97
N LYS A 140 0.38 -4.48 -16.29
CA LYS A 140 1.74 -5.02 -16.38
C LYS A 140 1.81 -6.45 -15.85
N SER A 141 1.13 -6.76 -14.76
CA SER A 141 1.08 -8.11 -14.17
C SER A 141 0.06 -9.04 -14.82
N GLY A 142 -0.61 -8.60 -15.91
CA GLY A 142 -1.54 -9.44 -16.69
C GLY A 142 -2.90 -9.65 -16.04
N ASN A 143 -3.28 -8.81 -15.08
CA ASN A 143 -4.55 -8.87 -14.37
C ASN A 143 -5.58 -7.91 -14.98
N ALA A 144 -6.82 -8.34 -15.11
CA ALA A 144 -7.93 -7.42 -15.31
C ALA A 144 -8.25 -6.69 -13.99
N VAL A 145 -8.71 -5.44 -14.09
CA VAL A 145 -8.95 -4.62 -12.90
C VAL A 145 -10.35 -4.00 -12.91
N ILE A 146 -11.00 -4.02 -11.75
CA ILE A 146 -12.26 -3.33 -11.49
C ILE A 146 -12.02 -2.32 -10.39
N LEU A 147 -12.11 -1.05 -10.72
CA LEU A 147 -11.84 0.07 -9.84
C LEU A 147 -13.13 0.62 -9.24
N LYS A 148 -13.14 0.82 -7.92
CA LYS A 148 -14.21 1.52 -7.21
C LYS A 148 -13.59 2.59 -6.31
N GLY A 149 -13.49 3.81 -6.84
CA GLY A 149 -13.05 4.98 -6.09
C GLY A 149 -14.11 5.52 -5.13
N GLY A 150 -13.68 6.33 -4.15
CA GLY A 150 -14.56 7.08 -3.28
C GLY A 150 -15.40 8.11 -4.04
N SER A 151 -16.53 8.49 -3.45
CA SER A 151 -17.45 9.52 -4.02
C SER A 151 -16.79 10.87 -4.14
N GLU A 152 -15.79 11.14 -3.34
CA GLU A 152 -15.08 12.42 -3.25
C GLU A 152 -14.25 12.72 -4.51
N ALA A 153 -13.80 11.69 -5.22
CA ALA A 153 -12.96 11.81 -6.41
C ALA A 153 -13.65 11.25 -7.67
N LEU A 154 -14.96 11.13 -7.65
CA LEU A 154 -15.70 10.39 -8.68
C LEU A 154 -15.49 10.96 -10.08
N GLN A 155 -15.59 12.29 -10.25
CA GLN A 155 -15.45 12.93 -11.55
C GLN A 155 -14.02 12.77 -12.10
N SER A 156 -13.02 13.02 -11.27
CA SER A 156 -11.61 12.82 -11.63
C SER A 156 -11.34 11.37 -12.04
N ASN A 157 -11.81 10.41 -11.25
CA ASN A 157 -11.57 8.99 -11.48
C ASN A 157 -12.24 8.47 -12.77
N ILE A 158 -13.46 8.94 -13.08
CA ILE A 158 -14.16 8.60 -14.34
C ILE A 158 -13.32 9.03 -15.54
N VAL A 159 -12.84 10.28 -15.53
CA VAL A 159 -12.05 10.83 -16.65
C VAL A 159 -10.71 10.11 -16.77
N ILE A 160 -9.98 9.95 -15.68
CA ILE A 160 -8.69 9.23 -15.68
C ILE A 160 -8.86 7.80 -16.18
N ALA A 161 -9.81 7.05 -15.62
CA ALA A 161 -10.05 5.67 -16.03
C ALA A 161 -10.48 5.58 -17.50
N GLY A 162 -11.32 6.50 -17.98
CA GLY A 162 -11.74 6.57 -19.39
C GLY A 162 -10.57 6.78 -20.34
N ILE A 163 -9.71 7.77 -20.07
CA ILE A 163 -8.51 8.07 -20.87
C ILE A 163 -7.58 6.86 -20.90
N LEU A 164 -7.30 6.26 -19.74
CA LEU A 164 -6.38 5.12 -19.64
C LEU A 164 -6.94 3.87 -20.33
N THR A 165 -8.24 3.58 -20.17
CA THR A 165 -8.88 2.44 -20.84
C THR A 165 -8.81 2.57 -22.36
N GLN A 166 -9.17 3.73 -22.89
CA GLN A 166 -9.14 3.98 -24.34
C GLN A 166 -7.71 3.83 -24.90
N ALA A 167 -6.72 4.40 -24.24
CA ALA A 167 -5.32 4.31 -24.66
C ALA A 167 -4.79 2.87 -24.60
N ALA A 168 -5.14 2.12 -23.54
CA ALA A 168 -4.73 0.74 -23.37
C ALA A 168 -5.33 -0.18 -24.45
N GLU A 169 -6.63 -0.07 -24.73
CA GLU A 169 -7.33 -0.85 -25.76
C GLU A 169 -6.78 -0.53 -27.16
N ALA A 170 -6.54 0.74 -27.47
CA ALA A 170 -5.92 1.16 -28.72
C ALA A 170 -4.49 0.60 -28.90
N ALA A 171 -3.77 0.33 -27.81
CA ALA A 171 -2.44 -0.26 -27.83
C ALA A 171 -2.44 -1.80 -27.88
N GLY A 172 -3.61 -2.45 -27.74
CA GLY A 172 -3.77 -3.90 -27.88
C GLY A 172 -4.08 -4.64 -26.56
N ILE A 173 -4.45 -3.93 -25.49
CA ILE A 173 -5.02 -4.57 -24.29
C ILE A 173 -6.45 -5.02 -24.61
N PRO A 174 -6.87 -6.23 -24.21
CA PRO A 174 -8.21 -6.74 -24.47
C PRO A 174 -9.30 -5.81 -23.94
N ALA A 175 -10.31 -5.54 -24.76
CA ALA A 175 -11.46 -4.71 -24.36
C ALA A 175 -12.15 -5.30 -23.14
N GLY A 176 -12.44 -4.45 -22.17
CA GLY A 176 -13.07 -4.85 -20.91
C GLY A 176 -12.09 -5.23 -19.79
N ALA A 177 -10.78 -5.32 -20.04
CA ALA A 177 -9.78 -5.63 -19.03
C ALA A 177 -9.68 -4.56 -17.93
N ILE A 178 -10.02 -3.32 -18.25
CA ILE A 178 -10.02 -2.18 -17.31
C ILE A 178 -11.46 -1.73 -17.12
N GLN A 179 -11.98 -1.81 -15.90
CA GLN A 179 -13.34 -1.41 -15.55
C GLN A 179 -13.33 -0.39 -14.41
N PHE A 180 -14.15 0.63 -14.52
CA PHE A 180 -14.39 1.60 -13.44
C PHE A 180 -15.87 1.60 -13.05
N VAL A 181 -16.16 1.48 -11.74
CA VAL A 181 -17.52 1.55 -11.19
C VAL A 181 -17.89 3.00 -10.96
N ASP A 182 -18.64 3.59 -11.88
CA ASP A 182 -19.01 5.00 -11.96
C ASP A 182 -20.24 5.34 -11.08
N SER A 183 -20.22 4.94 -9.83
CA SER A 183 -21.29 5.17 -8.86
C SER A 183 -20.76 5.73 -7.55
N SER A 184 -21.49 6.67 -6.97
CA SER A 184 -21.26 7.16 -5.59
C SER A 184 -21.90 6.26 -4.54
N ASP A 185 -22.76 5.31 -4.94
CA ASP A 185 -23.47 4.42 -4.03
C ASP A 185 -22.48 3.46 -3.34
N ARG A 186 -22.55 3.42 -2.01
CA ARG A 186 -21.77 2.48 -1.18
C ARG A 186 -22.18 1.02 -1.41
N GLN A 187 -23.40 0.77 -1.88
CA GLN A 187 -23.86 -0.56 -2.24
C GLN A 187 -22.97 -1.20 -3.30
N ALA A 188 -22.40 -0.41 -4.22
CA ALA A 188 -21.46 -0.93 -5.22
C ALA A 188 -20.21 -1.59 -4.63
N VAL A 189 -19.75 -1.12 -3.47
CA VAL A 189 -18.65 -1.77 -2.72
C VAL A 189 -19.11 -3.13 -2.21
N THR A 190 -20.30 -3.18 -1.56
CA THR A 190 -20.88 -4.41 -1.02
C THR A 190 -21.13 -5.45 -2.11
N ASP A 191 -21.56 -5.00 -3.28
CA ASP A 191 -21.80 -5.88 -4.42
C ASP A 191 -20.47 -6.40 -4.99
N LEU A 192 -19.47 -5.54 -5.18
CA LEU A 192 -18.17 -5.93 -5.74
C LEU A 192 -17.44 -6.98 -4.89
N ILE A 193 -17.43 -6.82 -3.57
CA ILE A 193 -16.75 -7.76 -2.65
C ILE A 193 -17.45 -9.12 -2.52
N LYS A 194 -18.59 -9.28 -3.19
CA LYS A 194 -19.40 -10.52 -3.23
C LYS A 194 -19.50 -11.14 -4.63
N MET A 195 -18.75 -10.64 -5.62
CA MET A 195 -18.75 -11.14 -7.00
C MET A 195 -17.93 -12.43 -7.15
N ASN A 196 -18.26 -13.46 -6.36
CA ASN A 196 -17.60 -14.77 -6.43
C ASN A 196 -17.70 -15.37 -7.84
N GLY A 197 -16.59 -15.92 -8.33
CA GLY A 197 -16.47 -16.51 -9.66
C GLY A 197 -16.31 -15.49 -10.80
N LEU A 198 -16.41 -14.19 -10.53
CA LEU A 198 -16.12 -13.11 -11.48
C LEU A 198 -14.95 -12.23 -11.04
N VAL A 199 -14.72 -12.14 -9.74
CA VAL A 199 -13.59 -11.41 -9.12
C VAL A 199 -12.78 -12.41 -8.30
N ASP A 200 -11.47 -12.45 -8.52
CA ASP A 200 -10.58 -13.40 -7.87
C ASP A 200 -10.06 -12.89 -6.53
N VAL A 201 -9.84 -11.57 -6.42
CA VAL A 201 -9.33 -10.93 -5.20
C VAL A 201 -9.74 -9.46 -5.14
N VAL A 202 -9.91 -8.95 -3.93
CA VAL A 202 -10.16 -7.51 -3.67
C VAL A 202 -9.03 -6.93 -2.83
N ILE A 203 -8.59 -5.72 -3.18
CA ILE A 203 -7.57 -4.95 -2.46
C ILE A 203 -8.19 -3.63 -1.99
N PRO A 204 -8.57 -3.48 -0.71
CA PRO A 204 -9.02 -2.21 -0.18
C PRO A 204 -7.84 -1.26 0.10
N ARG A 205 -8.00 0.03 -0.25
CA ARG A 205 -7.03 1.12 -0.06
C ARG A 205 -7.68 2.33 0.59
N GLY A 206 -7.59 2.47 1.89
CA GLY A 206 -8.22 3.57 2.60
C GLY A 206 -7.97 3.55 4.09
N GLY A 207 -8.78 4.25 4.86
CA GLY A 207 -8.72 4.23 6.31
C GLY A 207 -9.18 2.89 6.91
N ALA A 208 -8.87 2.69 8.20
CA ALA A 208 -9.19 1.46 8.93
C ALA A 208 -10.65 1.03 8.80
N GLY A 209 -11.59 1.98 8.78
CA GLY A 209 -13.02 1.70 8.66
C GLY A 209 -13.40 1.04 7.33
N LEU A 210 -12.85 1.51 6.21
CA LEU A 210 -13.06 0.88 4.90
C LEU A 210 -12.45 -0.52 4.86
N ILE A 211 -11.20 -0.66 5.30
CA ILE A 211 -10.48 -1.94 5.27
C ILE A 211 -11.25 -2.98 6.10
N GLN A 212 -11.63 -2.65 7.33
CA GLN A 212 -12.41 -3.54 8.20
C GLN A 212 -13.77 -3.90 7.61
N ALA A 213 -14.49 -2.92 7.04
CA ALA A 213 -15.78 -3.18 6.41
C ALA A 213 -15.66 -4.16 5.23
N VAL A 214 -14.62 -4.02 4.41
CA VAL A 214 -14.35 -4.95 3.30
C VAL A 214 -14.00 -6.33 3.83
N VAL A 215 -13.03 -6.44 4.74
CA VAL A 215 -12.57 -7.73 5.30
C VAL A 215 -13.68 -8.51 5.98
N GLN A 216 -14.55 -7.83 6.75
CA GLN A 216 -15.64 -8.50 7.48
C GLN A 216 -16.81 -8.94 6.60
N ASN A 217 -17.03 -8.28 5.45
CA ASN A 217 -18.20 -8.51 4.62
C ASN A 217 -17.93 -9.17 3.27
N ALA A 218 -16.65 -9.27 2.87
CA ALA A 218 -16.26 -9.89 1.62
C ALA A 218 -16.48 -11.40 1.64
N THR A 219 -16.93 -11.92 0.50
CA THR A 219 -16.91 -13.36 0.22
C THR A 219 -15.87 -13.71 -0.85
N VAL A 220 -15.38 -12.71 -1.58
CA VAL A 220 -14.19 -12.78 -2.43
C VAL A 220 -12.95 -12.67 -1.54
N PRO A 221 -11.86 -13.39 -1.81
CA PRO A 221 -10.58 -13.20 -1.09
C PRO A 221 -10.14 -11.75 -1.03
N VAL A 222 -9.57 -11.34 0.11
CA VAL A 222 -9.10 -9.96 0.33
C VAL A 222 -7.61 -9.97 0.64
N ILE A 223 -6.85 -9.12 -0.05
CA ILE A 223 -5.49 -8.76 0.35
C ILE A 223 -5.57 -7.42 1.07
N GLU A 224 -5.38 -7.45 2.39
CA GLU A 224 -5.50 -6.26 3.21
C GLU A 224 -4.28 -5.35 3.05
N THR A 225 -4.52 -4.04 2.92
CA THR A 225 -3.48 -3.05 3.17
C THR A 225 -3.52 -2.65 4.64
N GLY A 226 -2.35 -2.63 5.29
CA GLY A 226 -2.27 -2.38 6.74
C GLY A 226 -2.42 -0.91 7.11
N ILE A 227 -2.99 -0.64 8.28
CA ILE A 227 -2.77 0.60 9.03
C ILE A 227 -1.40 0.52 9.69
N GLY A 228 -0.75 1.67 9.90
CA GLY A 228 0.63 1.72 10.38
C GLY A 228 0.77 2.30 11.78
N VAL A 229 0.64 1.50 12.85
CA VAL A 229 1.15 1.87 14.17
C VAL A 229 2.60 1.40 14.24
N CYS A 230 3.49 2.22 13.67
CA CYS A 230 4.92 1.90 13.58
C CYS A 230 5.70 2.39 14.80
N HIS A 231 6.71 1.62 15.21
CA HIS A 231 7.53 1.97 16.37
C HIS A 231 9.00 2.20 15.96
N THR A 232 9.65 3.09 16.70
CA THR A 232 11.11 3.16 16.76
C THR A 232 11.55 2.98 18.21
N TYR A 233 12.39 2.00 18.49
CA TYR A 233 13.00 1.77 19.79
C TYR A 233 14.44 2.26 19.80
N VAL A 234 14.75 3.19 20.70
CA VAL A 234 16.10 3.69 20.96
C VAL A 234 16.67 2.94 22.15
N ASP A 235 17.69 2.13 21.90
CA ASP A 235 18.35 1.28 22.89
C ASP A 235 19.39 2.06 23.72
N ALA A 236 19.82 1.49 24.86
CA ALA A 236 20.82 2.11 25.76
C ALA A 236 22.16 2.39 25.09
N GLY A 237 22.58 1.51 24.18
CA GLY A 237 23.87 1.64 23.43
C GLY A 237 23.72 2.30 22.06
N ALA A 238 22.68 3.10 21.83
CA ALA A 238 22.48 3.77 20.54
C ALA A 238 23.44 4.97 20.37
N ASP A 239 23.79 5.24 19.12
CA ASP A 239 24.30 6.57 18.74
C ASP A 239 23.10 7.54 18.74
N TYR A 240 23.10 8.48 19.70
CA TYR A 240 21.94 9.36 19.89
C TYR A 240 21.81 10.43 18.80
N ASP A 241 22.86 10.81 18.09
CA ASP A 241 22.75 11.71 16.94
C ASP A 241 22.04 11.00 15.79
N MET A 242 22.43 9.77 15.50
CA MET A 242 21.75 8.91 14.53
C MET A 242 20.32 8.63 14.96
N ALA A 243 20.07 8.34 16.23
CA ALA A 243 18.73 8.07 16.74
C ALA A 243 17.80 9.28 16.59
N ARG A 244 18.27 10.52 16.85
CA ARG A 244 17.48 11.74 16.63
C ARG A 244 17.17 11.94 15.15
N ALA A 245 18.16 11.79 14.27
CA ALA A 245 17.95 11.94 12.83
C ALA A 245 16.90 10.92 12.30
N ILE A 246 16.95 9.66 12.74
CA ILE A 246 15.99 8.62 12.39
C ILE A 246 14.61 8.97 12.95
N ALA A 247 14.50 9.31 14.22
CA ALA A 247 13.24 9.54 14.91
C ALA A 247 12.50 10.77 14.37
N ILE A 248 13.21 11.88 14.10
CA ILE A 248 12.62 13.09 13.49
C ILE A 248 12.14 12.80 12.06
N ASN A 249 12.95 12.13 11.26
CA ASN A 249 12.57 11.72 9.90
C ASN A 249 11.36 10.80 9.90
N ALA A 250 11.35 9.78 10.77
CA ALA A 250 10.28 8.80 10.84
C ALA A 250 8.91 9.42 11.16
N LYS A 251 8.86 10.54 11.90
CA LYS A 251 7.61 11.22 12.24
C LYS A 251 7.29 12.42 11.36
N VAL A 252 8.27 13.28 11.09
CA VAL A 252 8.01 14.63 10.60
C VAL A 252 8.04 14.72 9.07
N GLN A 253 8.81 13.88 8.39
CA GLN A 253 9.00 13.94 6.94
C GLN A 253 7.66 13.84 6.17
N ARG A 254 6.76 12.93 6.60
CA ARG A 254 5.42 12.79 6.06
C ARG A 254 4.50 12.08 7.07
N PRO A 255 3.87 12.78 8.01
CA PRO A 255 3.19 12.16 9.13
C PRO A 255 1.91 11.40 8.77
N ALA A 256 1.29 11.69 7.61
CA ALA A 256 0.00 11.13 7.19
C ALA A 256 0.11 9.83 6.35
N VAL A 257 1.22 9.10 6.45
CA VAL A 257 1.43 7.83 5.74
C VAL A 257 1.63 6.67 6.72
N CYS A 258 1.25 5.46 6.29
CA CYS A 258 1.21 4.27 7.15
C CYS A 258 2.56 3.80 7.71
N ASN A 259 3.68 4.20 7.09
CA ASN A 259 5.04 3.88 7.55
C ASN A 259 5.66 5.01 8.42
N ALA A 260 4.90 6.08 8.73
CA ALA A 260 5.32 7.07 9.70
C ALA A 260 5.31 6.47 11.11
N MET A 261 6.27 6.87 11.94
CA MET A 261 6.34 6.44 13.32
C MET A 261 5.17 7.02 14.13
N GLU A 262 4.48 6.17 14.90
CA GLU A 262 3.39 6.59 15.80
C GLU A 262 3.76 6.44 17.27
N THR A 263 4.76 5.59 17.57
CA THR A 263 5.28 5.41 18.93
C THR A 263 6.81 5.37 18.93
N LEU A 264 7.40 6.21 19.79
CA LEU A 264 8.82 6.19 20.14
C LEU A 264 8.99 5.50 21.49
N LEU A 265 9.73 4.39 21.50
CA LEU A 265 10.15 3.69 22.72
C LEU A 265 11.61 4.06 23.03
N VAL A 266 11.90 4.38 24.29
CA VAL A 266 13.25 4.80 24.69
C VAL A 266 13.67 3.97 25.89
N HIS A 267 14.85 3.34 25.82
CA HIS A 267 15.46 2.65 26.96
C HIS A 267 15.63 3.61 28.15
N GLU A 268 15.34 3.14 29.36
CA GLU A 268 15.39 4.00 30.54
C GLU A 268 16.80 4.60 30.79
N ASP A 269 17.88 3.87 30.50
CA ASP A 269 19.25 4.37 30.62
C ASP A 269 19.61 5.41 29.54
N ALA A 270 18.94 5.38 28.38
CA ALA A 270 19.12 6.38 27.33
C ALA A 270 18.29 7.66 27.56
N ALA A 271 17.21 7.54 28.34
CA ALA A 271 16.18 8.58 28.41
C ALA A 271 16.72 9.94 28.88
N ALA A 272 17.60 9.96 29.89
CA ALA A 272 18.12 11.18 30.48
C ALA A 272 18.96 12.02 29.51
N GLU A 273 19.70 11.37 28.60
CA GLU A 273 20.57 12.03 27.62
C GLU A 273 19.83 12.29 26.29
N PHE A 274 19.07 11.33 25.81
CA PHE A 274 18.41 11.39 24.51
C PHE A 274 17.15 12.27 24.48
N LEU A 275 16.23 12.11 25.44
CA LEU A 275 14.91 12.75 25.38
C LEU A 275 14.93 14.29 25.41
N PRO A 276 15.75 14.98 26.21
CA PRO A 276 15.71 16.45 26.27
C PRO A 276 15.96 17.11 24.90
N GLN A 277 16.93 16.61 24.14
CA GLN A 277 17.26 17.12 22.81
C GLN A 277 16.17 16.71 21.80
N MET A 278 15.75 15.45 21.80
CA MET A 278 14.72 14.94 20.90
C MET A 278 13.37 15.67 21.08
N LEU A 279 12.95 15.92 22.30
CA LEU A 279 11.73 16.69 22.60
C LEU A 279 11.83 18.13 22.09
N THR A 280 13.01 18.75 22.21
CA THR A 280 13.24 20.10 21.67
C THR A 280 13.02 20.13 20.17
N GLU A 281 13.56 19.16 19.43
CA GLU A 281 13.40 19.04 17.96
C GLU A 281 11.93 18.75 17.59
N TYR A 282 11.25 17.86 18.28
CA TYR A 282 9.85 17.58 18.03
C TYR A 282 8.94 18.78 18.25
N PHE A 283 9.12 19.50 19.36
CA PHE A 283 8.32 20.71 19.62
C PHE A 283 8.62 21.83 18.59
N ALA A 284 9.87 21.97 18.17
CA ALA A 284 10.22 22.91 17.11
C ALA A 284 9.56 22.56 15.77
N ALA A 285 9.38 21.26 15.50
CA ALA A 285 8.67 20.76 14.33
C ALA A 285 7.14 20.74 14.49
N GLY A 286 6.57 21.20 15.60
CA GLY A 286 5.14 21.26 15.85
C GLY A 286 4.53 19.91 16.27
N VAL A 287 5.32 18.95 16.72
CA VAL A 287 4.81 17.63 17.14
C VAL A 287 4.21 17.73 18.54
N THR A 288 2.98 17.26 18.69
CA THR A 288 2.33 17.05 20.00
C THR A 288 2.78 15.71 20.58
N ILE A 289 3.39 15.74 21.75
CA ILE A 289 3.89 14.55 22.44
C ILE A 289 2.87 14.06 23.47
N ILE A 290 2.58 12.75 23.41
CA ILE A 290 1.69 12.02 24.32
C ILE A 290 2.55 10.97 25.02
N GLY A 291 2.79 11.11 26.35
CA GLY A 291 3.83 10.35 27.05
C GLY A 291 3.33 9.56 28.25
N CYS A 292 4.01 8.46 28.55
CA CYS A 292 3.83 7.76 29.82
C CYS A 292 4.27 8.65 31.01
N GLY A 293 3.95 8.27 32.24
CA GLY A 293 4.29 9.06 33.42
C GLY A 293 5.78 9.37 33.58
N LYS A 294 6.68 8.43 33.22
CA LYS A 294 8.13 8.68 33.19
C LYS A 294 8.51 9.74 32.14
N THR A 295 7.87 9.72 30.95
CA THR A 295 8.14 10.70 29.89
C THR A 295 7.64 12.10 30.26
N GLN A 296 6.49 12.22 30.92
CA GLN A 296 5.93 13.50 31.35
C GLN A 296 6.85 14.29 32.29
N ALA A 297 7.73 13.61 33.01
CA ALA A 297 8.70 14.27 33.93
C ALA A 297 9.74 15.14 33.19
N PHE A 298 9.91 14.95 31.87
CA PHE A 298 10.89 15.70 31.08
C PHE A 298 10.40 17.07 30.61
N ASP A 299 9.07 17.22 30.34
CA ASP A 299 8.53 18.51 29.87
C ASP A 299 7.03 18.62 30.18
N LYS A 300 6.59 19.77 30.70
CA LYS A 300 5.20 20.05 31.06
C LYS A 300 4.22 20.09 29.86
N ARG A 301 4.72 20.22 28.64
CA ARG A 301 3.92 20.22 27.41
C ARG A 301 3.48 18.81 27.02
N ILE A 302 4.08 17.76 27.58
CA ILE A 302 3.75 16.36 27.28
C ILE A 302 2.41 16.02 27.88
N GLN A 303 1.48 15.57 27.04
CA GLN A 303 0.16 15.10 27.45
C GLN A 303 0.25 13.68 28.01
N ALA A 304 -0.64 13.35 28.93
CA ALA A 304 -0.69 12.00 29.50
C ALA A 304 -1.23 11.00 28.47
N ALA A 305 -0.49 9.91 28.24
CA ALA A 305 -0.94 8.83 27.39
C ALA A 305 -2.00 7.97 28.11
N THR A 306 -2.99 7.56 27.35
CA THR A 306 -3.96 6.53 27.71
C THR A 306 -3.60 5.21 27.04
N GLU A 307 -4.26 4.12 27.42
CA GLU A 307 -4.05 2.80 26.82
C GLU A 307 -4.37 2.82 25.30
N ALA A 308 -5.35 3.61 24.88
CA ALA A 308 -5.76 3.74 23.48
C ALA A 308 -4.69 4.42 22.60
N ASP A 309 -3.90 5.32 23.16
CA ASP A 309 -2.88 6.06 22.43
C ASP A 309 -1.80 5.14 21.86
N TRP A 310 -1.47 4.05 22.57
CA TRP A 310 -0.46 3.10 22.12
C TRP A 310 -0.84 2.31 20.86
N ALA A 311 -2.14 2.16 20.60
CA ALA A 311 -2.69 1.45 19.44
C ALA A 311 -3.23 2.40 18.36
N THR A 312 -2.97 3.70 18.46
CA THR A 312 -3.53 4.72 17.58
C THR A 312 -2.56 5.09 16.47
N GLU A 313 -3.01 4.95 15.21
CA GLU A 313 -2.40 5.61 14.06
C GLU A 313 -2.96 7.04 13.99
N TYR A 314 -2.18 8.03 14.42
CA TYR A 314 -2.60 9.43 14.43
C TYR A 314 -2.71 10.02 13.02
N GLY A 315 -1.76 9.66 12.16
CA GLY A 315 -1.66 10.17 10.79
C GLY A 315 -1.44 11.69 10.70
N ASP A 316 -0.90 12.29 11.77
CA ASP A 316 -0.58 13.71 11.87
C ASP A 316 0.66 13.93 12.77
N LEU A 317 0.94 15.19 13.14
CA LEU A 317 2.08 15.55 14.01
C LEU A 317 1.78 15.28 15.50
N ARG A 318 1.24 14.10 15.81
CA ARG A 318 1.14 13.54 17.18
C ARG A 318 2.00 12.30 17.30
N LEU A 319 2.62 12.10 18.43
CA LEU A 319 3.54 11.01 18.68
C LEU A 319 3.41 10.50 20.13
N SER A 320 3.21 9.19 20.26
CA SER A 320 3.32 8.53 21.55
C SER A 320 4.77 8.29 21.94
N VAL A 321 5.15 8.58 23.21
CA VAL A 321 6.52 8.35 23.70
C VAL A 321 6.48 7.59 25.02
N LYS A 322 7.16 6.44 25.06
CA LYS A 322 7.23 5.59 26.26
C LYS A 322 8.66 5.25 26.62
N ILE A 323 9.01 5.42 27.89
CA ILE A 323 10.26 4.91 28.46
C ILE A 323 10.03 3.47 28.88
N VAL A 324 10.89 2.58 28.42
CA VAL A 324 10.86 1.13 28.67
C VAL A 324 12.13 0.68 29.39
N SER A 325 12.04 -0.39 30.18
CA SER A 325 13.17 -0.93 30.96
C SER A 325 14.24 -1.62 30.13
N GLY A 326 13.95 -1.90 28.84
CA GLY A 326 14.89 -2.53 27.92
C GLY A 326 14.20 -3.19 26.74
N LEU A 327 15.01 -3.97 26.00
CA LEU A 327 14.60 -4.64 24.76
C LEU A 327 13.35 -5.54 24.96
N GLU A 328 13.28 -6.29 26.05
CA GLU A 328 12.16 -7.21 26.30
C GLU A 328 10.82 -6.46 26.47
N GLU A 329 10.80 -5.32 27.18
CA GLU A 329 9.58 -4.51 27.29
C GLU A 329 9.24 -3.84 25.97
N ALA A 330 10.23 -3.40 25.19
CA ALA A 330 10.01 -2.84 23.85
C ALA A 330 9.37 -3.88 22.92
N LEU A 331 9.89 -5.10 22.88
CA LEU A 331 9.34 -6.21 22.10
C LEU A 331 7.90 -6.57 22.53
N ALA A 332 7.64 -6.61 23.85
CA ALA A 332 6.30 -6.87 24.37
C ALA A 332 5.31 -5.76 24.00
N HIS A 333 5.76 -4.50 24.04
CA HIS A 333 4.94 -3.34 23.63
C HIS A 333 4.60 -3.41 22.12
N ILE A 334 5.59 -3.62 21.27
CA ILE A 334 5.41 -3.75 19.83
C ILE A 334 4.47 -4.92 19.50
N ALA A 335 4.66 -6.07 20.14
CA ALA A 335 3.79 -7.24 19.93
C ALA A 335 2.33 -6.98 20.32
N LYS A 336 2.08 -6.14 21.34
CA LYS A 336 0.74 -5.83 21.84
C LYS A 336 0.03 -4.77 21.00
N TYR A 337 0.71 -3.71 20.61
CA TYR A 337 0.10 -2.51 20.03
C TYR A 337 0.43 -2.30 18.55
N GLY A 338 1.51 -2.89 18.06
CA GLY A 338 1.94 -2.78 16.66
C GLY A 338 0.96 -3.45 15.71
N THR A 339 0.86 -2.91 14.51
CA THR A 339 0.02 -3.42 13.42
C THR A 339 0.79 -4.33 12.46
N LYS A 340 2.00 -4.73 12.81
CA LYS A 340 2.89 -5.58 12.01
C LYS A 340 3.33 -4.93 10.69
N HIS A 341 3.37 -3.60 10.66
CA HIS A 341 3.73 -2.85 9.46
C HIS A 341 5.26 -2.64 9.38
N SER A 342 5.79 -1.71 10.15
CA SER A 342 7.21 -1.33 10.10
C SER A 342 7.71 -1.00 11.50
N GLU A 343 8.78 -1.67 11.92
CA GLU A 343 9.32 -1.53 13.25
C GLU A 343 10.83 -1.29 13.18
N CYS A 344 11.36 -0.41 14.02
CA CYS A 344 12.78 -0.04 14.01
C CYS A 344 13.41 -0.17 15.40
N ILE A 345 14.65 -0.64 15.46
CA ILE A 345 15.55 -0.47 16.59
C ILE A 345 16.73 0.41 16.18
N VAL A 346 17.13 1.36 17.04
CA VAL A 346 18.39 2.08 16.91
C VAL A 346 19.32 1.62 18.03
N THR A 347 20.40 0.96 17.67
CA THR A 347 21.35 0.34 18.62
C THR A 347 22.72 0.15 18.01
N SER A 348 23.75 0.15 18.84
CA SER A 348 25.12 -0.29 18.50
C SER A 348 25.40 -1.74 18.97
N ASP A 349 24.48 -2.35 19.72
CA ASP A 349 24.59 -3.73 20.17
C ASP A 349 24.13 -4.69 19.08
N TYR A 350 25.07 -5.51 18.57
CA TYR A 350 24.81 -6.51 17.54
C TYR A 350 23.78 -7.56 18.00
N ASN A 351 23.82 -7.99 19.26
CA ASN A 351 22.92 -9.01 19.77
C ASN A 351 21.48 -8.46 19.91
N HIS A 352 21.34 -7.21 20.38
CA HIS A 352 20.03 -6.56 20.43
C HIS A 352 19.45 -6.36 19.03
N ALA A 353 20.26 -5.90 18.06
CA ALA A 353 19.82 -5.76 16.67
C ALA A 353 19.32 -7.08 16.09
N ARG A 354 20.10 -8.15 16.27
CA ARG A 354 19.72 -9.48 15.78
C ARG A 354 18.48 -10.05 16.47
N THR A 355 18.39 -9.90 17.80
CA THR A 355 17.23 -10.34 18.58
C THR A 355 15.96 -9.62 18.14
N PHE A 356 16.05 -8.30 17.94
CA PHE A 356 14.94 -7.49 17.45
C PHE A 356 14.46 -7.97 16.07
N GLN A 357 15.37 -8.14 15.12
CA GLN A 357 15.03 -8.61 13.76
C GLN A 357 14.40 -10.02 13.78
N GLN A 358 14.81 -10.91 14.67
CA GLN A 358 14.28 -12.26 14.75
C GLN A 358 12.92 -12.35 15.47
N ARG A 359 12.67 -11.48 16.45
CA ARG A 359 11.50 -11.60 17.32
C ARG A 359 10.35 -10.66 16.95
N VAL A 360 10.63 -9.59 16.24
CA VAL A 360 9.58 -8.67 15.79
C VAL A 360 8.84 -9.26 14.60
N ASP A 361 7.53 -9.45 14.76
CA ASP A 361 6.63 -9.95 13.69
C ASP A 361 6.03 -8.78 12.92
N ALA A 362 6.81 -8.18 12.03
CA ALA A 362 6.38 -7.09 11.15
C ALA A 362 6.74 -7.35 9.67
N ALA A 363 6.10 -6.62 8.76
CA ALA A 363 6.37 -6.70 7.32
C ALA A 363 7.77 -6.16 6.99
N ALA A 364 8.21 -5.10 7.70
CA ALA A 364 9.56 -4.55 7.60
C ALA A 364 10.15 -4.32 8.99
N VAL A 365 11.38 -4.80 9.22
CA VAL A 365 12.09 -4.67 10.50
C VAL A 365 13.44 -4.03 10.24
N TYR A 366 13.64 -2.86 10.80
CA TYR A 366 14.81 -2.02 10.58
C TYR A 366 15.79 -2.05 11.74
N VAL A 367 17.06 -1.98 11.43
CA VAL A 367 18.13 -1.64 12.36
C VAL A 367 18.79 -0.37 11.83
N ASN A 368 18.83 0.68 12.65
CA ASN A 368 19.51 1.95 12.35
C ASN A 368 19.03 2.63 11.06
N ALA A 369 17.73 2.53 10.73
CA ALA A 369 17.13 3.18 9.57
C ALA A 369 15.68 3.58 9.84
N SER A 370 15.22 4.64 9.18
CA SER A 370 13.85 5.14 9.33
C SER A 370 12.81 4.16 8.79
N THR A 371 11.67 4.01 9.47
CA THR A 371 10.52 3.25 8.98
C THR A 371 9.94 3.80 7.69
N ARG A 372 10.28 5.05 7.33
CA ARG A 372 9.86 5.72 6.10
C ARG A 372 10.33 5.03 4.82
N PHE A 373 11.34 4.16 4.90
CA PHE A 373 11.80 3.37 3.76
C PHE A 373 10.88 2.20 3.40
N THR A 374 9.82 1.88 4.15
CA THR A 374 8.84 0.86 3.75
C THR A 374 7.95 1.39 2.62
N ASP A 375 8.47 1.37 1.42
CA ASP A 375 7.88 1.93 0.21
C ASP A 375 8.40 1.16 -1.01
N GLY A 376 7.56 0.95 -2.02
CA GLY A 376 7.95 0.16 -3.19
C GLY A 376 9.09 0.78 -3.99
N PHE A 377 9.16 2.11 -4.10
CA PHE A 377 10.27 2.78 -4.78
C PHE A 377 11.55 2.69 -3.98
N GLU A 378 11.49 2.93 -2.67
CA GLU A 378 12.66 2.87 -1.79
C GLU A 378 13.24 1.45 -1.68
N PHE A 379 12.41 0.41 -1.79
CA PHE A 379 12.85 -0.99 -1.83
C PHE A 379 13.30 -1.46 -3.22
N GLY A 380 13.23 -0.57 -4.23
CA GLY A 380 13.63 -0.90 -5.60
C GLY A 380 12.61 -1.73 -6.38
N PHE A 381 11.36 -1.83 -5.88
CA PHE A 381 10.29 -2.55 -6.56
C PHE A 381 9.54 -1.68 -7.58
N GLY A 382 9.84 -0.38 -7.65
CA GLY A 382 9.13 0.60 -8.44
C GLY A 382 7.81 1.02 -7.79
N ALA A 383 6.70 0.92 -8.50
CA ALA A 383 5.38 1.24 -7.96
C ALA A 383 4.84 0.14 -7.04
N GLU A 384 3.91 0.51 -6.15
CA GLU A 384 3.17 -0.42 -5.30
C GLU A 384 1.68 -0.09 -5.25
N ILE A 385 0.84 -1.11 -5.04
CA ILE A 385 -0.59 -0.91 -4.73
C ILE A 385 -0.78 -0.57 -3.26
N GLY A 386 0.15 -0.92 -2.39
CA GLY A 386 0.16 -0.65 -0.96
C GLY A 386 0.94 -1.67 -0.17
N ILE A 387 0.92 -1.52 1.13
CA ILE A 387 1.70 -2.36 2.05
C ILE A 387 0.75 -3.27 2.79
N SER A 388 0.92 -4.59 2.61
CA SER A 388 0.15 -5.60 3.34
C SER A 388 0.86 -6.01 4.62
N THR A 389 0.09 -6.18 5.69
CA THR A 389 0.56 -6.73 6.96
C THR A 389 0.13 -8.18 7.17
N GLN A 390 -0.58 -8.77 6.21
CA GLN A 390 -1.00 -10.16 6.24
C GLN A 390 0.19 -11.12 6.11
N LYS A 391 0.01 -12.35 6.58
CA LYS A 391 0.97 -13.45 6.38
C LYS A 391 0.60 -14.35 5.21
N LEU A 392 -0.66 -14.32 4.80
CA LEU A 392 -1.16 -15.09 3.68
C LEU A 392 -1.02 -14.28 2.40
N HIS A 393 -0.38 -14.85 1.37
CA HIS A 393 -0.06 -14.31 0.07
C HIS A 393 1.01 -13.21 0.13
N ALA A 394 0.65 -11.90 0.17
CA ALA A 394 1.59 -10.78 0.15
C ALA A 394 1.83 -10.22 1.55
N ARG A 395 3.09 -9.87 1.87
CA ARG A 395 3.46 -9.16 3.09
C ARG A 395 4.53 -8.11 2.78
N GLY A 396 4.32 -6.86 3.17
CA GLY A 396 5.14 -5.73 2.80
C GLY A 396 4.59 -4.98 1.58
N PRO A 397 5.42 -4.17 0.89
CA PRO A 397 5.03 -3.46 -0.32
C PRO A 397 4.55 -4.43 -1.41
N MET A 398 3.35 -4.20 -1.93
CA MET A 398 2.75 -5.04 -2.98
C MET A 398 3.06 -4.47 -4.36
N ALA A 399 4.13 -4.96 -4.95
CA ALA A 399 4.57 -4.62 -6.30
C ALA A 399 4.06 -5.65 -7.33
N LEU A 400 4.67 -5.71 -8.51
CA LEU A 400 4.26 -6.61 -9.58
C LEU A 400 4.28 -8.10 -9.20
N PRO A 401 5.30 -8.63 -8.48
CA PRO A 401 5.32 -10.05 -8.09
C PRO A 401 4.17 -10.46 -7.19
N GLU A 402 3.72 -9.56 -6.29
CA GLU A 402 2.63 -9.81 -5.34
C GLU A 402 1.25 -9.80 -6.02
N LEU A 403 1.14 -9.26 -7.25
CA LEU A 403 -0.05 -9.35 -8.08
C LEU A 403 -0.09 -10.62 -8.94
N THR A 404 0.75 -11.60 -8.60
CA THR A 404 0.81 -12.89 -9.29
C THR A 404 0.65 -14.04 -8.31
N SER A 405 0.21 -15.18 -8.84
CA SER A 405 0.24 -16.48 -8.18
C SER A 405 1.21 -17.40 -8.94
N SER A 406 1.07 -18.70 -8.80
CA SER A 406 1.88 -19.66 -9.54
C SER A 406 1.04 -20.85 -10.01
N LYS A 407 1.44 -21.45 -11.14
CA LYS A 407 0.93 -22.76 -11.59
C LYS A 407 2.06 -23.69 -11.94
N TYR A 408 1.76 -24.97 -11.99
CA TYR A 408 2.69 -26.00 -12.44
C TYR A 408 2.45 -26.34 -13.90
N LEU A 409 3.52 -26.28 -14.70
CA LEU A 409 3.57 -26.82 -16.05
C LEU A 409 4.26 -28.18 -15.97
N THR A 410 3.56 -29.23 -16.38
CA THR A 410 4.10 -30.59 -16.36
C THR A 410 4.13 -31.16 -17.75
N SER A 411 5.31 -31.59 -18.21
CA SER A 411 5.50 -32.21 -19.51
C SER A 411 5.99 -33.64 -19.33
N GLY A 412 5.47 -34.52 -20.14
CA GLY A 412 5.82 -35.97 -20.14
C GLY A 412 5.65 -36.59 -21.51
N ASP A 413 6.05 -37.85 -21.61
CA ASP A 413 6.04 -38.69 -22.82
C ASP A 413 5.13 -39.94 -22.64
N GLY A 414 3.97 -39.73 -21.97
CA GLY A 414 3.00 -40.83 -21.74
C GLY A 414 3.09 -41.51 -20.37
N GLN A 415 3.79 -40.93 -19.39
CA GLN A 415 3.86 -41.48 -18.03
C GLN A 415 2.45 -41.55 -17.39
N ILE A 416 2.19 -42.70 -16.76
CA ILE A 416 0.97 -42.93 -15.99
C ILE A 416 1.32 -43.15 -14.51
N ARG A 417 0.36 -42.85 -13.63
CA ARG A 417 0.51 -43.18 -12.21
C ARG A 417 0.09 -44.63 -11.98
N GLY A 418 1.04 -45.43 -11.44
CA GLY A 418 0.78 -46.80 -10.98
C GLY A 418 0.07 -46.87 -9.63
#